data_e46fa28baee48c896ba2596246eced92
#
_entry.id   e46fa28baee48c896ba2596246eced92
#
_cell.length_a   1.000
_cell.length_b   1.000
_cell.length_c   1.000
_cell.angle_alpha   90.00
_cell.angle_beta   90.00
_cell.angle_gamma   90.00
#
_symmetry.space_group_name_H-M   'P 1'
#
loop_
_entity.id
_entity.type
_entity.pdbx_description
1 polymer ?
#
loop_
_entity_poly.entity_id
_entity_poly.type
_entity_poly.pdbx_seq_one_letter_code
_entity_poly.pdbx_strand_id
1 'polypeptide(L)'
;MRFSIGIPRVTVQRQMNLGSLLRARAAQPERPSWTVLFLKGYGLLSQETPELRRAYVKFPRPHFYEYPLSVASVAHEREHEGERVVLLGTIKGPERRSIPDLQAMIGAARSRPVLEIKEFRRALKFARLPGPVRWLLMWLGLNIARQRGRHFGTFQFSVYSGLGAESFNPLTPLTTLLNYGPIDDDGKVDVRIIYDHRVMDGANVARALVRFEEIMNGEIAMEVNGLGLAGAVPEAVRTAG
;
A
#
# COMPACT_ATOMS: atom_id res chain seq x y z
N MET A 1 10.55 -5.29 15.11
CA MET A 1 9.52 -4.98 16.13
C MET A 1 9.90 -3.85 17.10
N ARG A 2 11.12 -3.76 17.64
CA ARG A 2 11.53 -2.67 18.60
C ARG A 2 11.18 -1.25 18.14
N PHE A 3 11.30 -0.92 16.84
CA PHE A 3 11.00 0.41 16.32
C PHE A 3 9.50 0.71 16.16
N SER A 4 8.65 -0.28 16.31
CA SER A 4 7.19 -0.11 16.21
C SER A 4 6.52 -0.01 17.60
N ILE A 5 7.15 -0.52 18.66
CA ILE A 5 6.57 -0.58 20.01
C ILE A 5 6.39 0.81 20.62
N GLY A 6 7.29 1.75 20.35
CA GLY A 6 7.24 3.11 20.91
C GLY A 6 6.38 4.10 20.09
N ILE A 7 5.57 3.63 19.16
CA ILE A 7 4.67 4.48 18.37
C ILE A 7 3.25 4.32 18.92
N PRO A 8 2.61 5.41 19.40
CA PRO A 8 1.20 5.34 19.83
C PRO A 8 0.31 5.13 18.62
N ARG A 9 -0.21 3.90 18.49
CA ARG A 9 -1.04 3.52 17.36
C ARG A 9 -2.48 3.43 17.74
N VAL A 10 -3.32 3.89 16.83
CA VAL A 10 -4.76 3.76 16.90
C VAL A 10 -5.26 3.18 15.59
N THR A 11 -6.29 2.37 15.67
CA THR A 11 -6.97 1.79 14.52
C THR A 11 -8.34 2.44 14.38
N VAL A 12 -8.64 2.96 13.20
CA VAL A 12 -9.99 3.38 12.82
C VAL A 12 -10.46 2.47 11.70
N GLN A 13 -11.66 1.92 11.86
CA GLN A 13 -12.31 1.04 10.90
C GLN A 13 -13.58 1.68 10.39
N ARG A 14 -13.86 1.47 9.10
CA ARG A 14 -15.13 1.76 8.47
C ARG A 14 -15.55 0.57 7.60
N GLN A 15 -16.80 0.14 7.71
CA GLN A 15 -17.41 -0.71 6.71
C GLN A 15 -17.76 0.16 5.49
N MET A 16 -17.18 -0.17 4.35
CA MET A 16 -17.42 0.49 3.06
C MET A 16 -18.34 -0.37 2.20
N ASN A 17 -19.11 0.27 1.33
CA ASN A 17 -19.87 -0.41 0.27
C ASN A 17 -19.23 -0.05 -1.08
N LEU A 18 -18.55 -1.01 -1.69
CA LEU A 18 -17.86 -0.88 -2.97
C LEU A 18 -18.65 -1.50 -4.13
N GLY A 19 -19.98 -1.53 -4.04
CA GLY A 19 -20.85 -2.16 -5.05
C GLY A 19 -20.68 -1.58 -6.46
N SER A 20 -20.40 -0.29 -6.61
CA SER A 20 -20.13 0.31 -7.92
C SER A 20 -18.81 -0.19 -8.51
N LEU A 21 -17.75 -0.22 -7.70
CA LEU A 21 -16.45 -0.75 -8.11
C LEU A 21 -16.51 -2.26 -8.37
N LEU A 22 -17.28 -3.02 -7.58
CA LEU A 22 -17.48 -4.46 -7.77
C LEU A 22 -18.06 -4.74 -9.16
N ARG A 23 -19.12 -4.01 -9.55
CA ARG A 23 -19.73 -4.12 -10.88
C ARG A 23 -18.76 -3.72 -11.99
N ALA A 24 -18.08 -2.58 -11.87
CA ALA A 24 -17.08 -2.13 -12.83
C ALA A 24 -15.99 -3.18 -13.06
N ARG A 25 -15.48 -3.75 -11.96
CA ARG A 25 -14.47 -4.80 -11.98
C ARG A 25 -14.98 -6.12 -12.60
N ALA A 26 -16.21 -6.51 -12.29
CA ALA A 26 -16.82 -7.75 -12.83
C ALA A 26 -17.02 -7.67 -14.36
N ALA A 27 -17.25 -6.50 -14.90
CA ALA A 27 -17.41 -6.26 -16.34
C ALA A 27 -16.08 -6.34 -17.12
N GLN A 28 -14.92 -6.38 -16.47
CA GLN A 28 -13.63 -6.45 -17.17
C GLN A 28 -13.26 -7.89 -17.52
N PRO A 29 -12.74 -8.15 -18.74
CA PRO A 29 -12.21 -9.47 -19.12
C PRO A 29 -11.09 -9.93 -18.18
N GLU A 30 -10.13 -9.03 -17.91
CA GLU A 30 -9.08 -9.21 -16.93
C GLU A 30 -9.42 -8.37 -15.70
N ARG A 31 -9.93 -9.04 -14.66
CA ARG A 31 -10.34 -8.37 -13.42
C ARG A 31 -9.11 -7.87 -12.64
N PRO A 32 -8.92 -6.55 -12.46
CA PRO A 32 -7.83 -6.03 -11.64
C PRO A 32 -7.88 -6.59 -10.21
N SER A 33 -6.73 -6.85 -9.62
CA SER A 33 -6.72 -7.34 -8.23
C SER A 33 -7.15 -6.23 -7.26
N TRP A 34 -7.87 -6.60 -6.22
CA TRP A 34 -8.26 -5.67 -5.16
C TRP A 34 -7.06 -4.95 -4.53
N THR A 35 -5.93 -5.65 -4.38
CA THR A 35 -4.67 -5.06 -3.93
C THR A 35 -4.28 -3.82 -4.73
N VAL A 36 -4.37 -3.90 -6.06
CA VAL A 36 -4.03 -2.80 -6.97
C VAL A 36 -5.00 -1.64 -6.82
N LEU A 37 -6.31 -1.94 -6.78
CA LEU A 37 -7.37 -0.92 -6.66
C LEU A 37 -7.23 -0.15 -5.33
N PHE A 38 -7.05 -0.87 -4.21
CA PHE A 38 -6.84 -0.25 -2.91
C PHE A 38 -5.53 0.54 -2.83
N LEU A 39 -4.44 0.05 -3.43
CA LEU A 39 -3.16 0.77 -3.47
C LEU A 39 -3.29 2.10 -4.21
N LYS A 40 -3.92 2.08 -5.39
CA LYS A 40 -4.13 3.29 -6.18
C LYS A 40 -5.08 4.27 -5.49
N GLY A 41 -6.21 3.78 -5.00
CA GLY A 41 -7.18 4.60 -4.28
C GLY A 41 -6.59 5.25 -3.04
N TYR A 42 -5.79 4.51 -2.25
CA TYR A 42 -5.10 5.09 -1.10
C TYR A 42 -4.03 6.12 -1.49
N GLY A 43 -3.36 5.91 -2.61
CA GLY A 43 -2.45 6.89 -3.18
C GLY A 43 -3.17 8.20 -3.50
N LEU A 44 -4.33 8.14 -4.19
CA LEU A 44 -5.18 9.29 -4.49
C LEU A 44 -5.66 9.99 -3.21
N LEU A 45 -6.20 9.25 -2.25
CA LEU A 45 -6.57 9.78 -0.94
C LEU A 45 -5.40 10.53 -0.27
N SER A 46 -4.19 9.98 -0.35
CA SER A 46 -2.99 10.58 0.24
C SER A 46 -2.57 11.88 -0.45
N GLN A 47 -2.97 12.13 -1.70
CA GLN A 47 -2.76 13.43 -2.36
C GLN A 47 -3.66 14.52 -1.74
N GLU A 48 -4.90 14.17 -1.45
CA GLU A 48 -5.89 15.08 -0.87
C GLU A 48 -5.71 15.25 0.65
N THR A 49 -5.11 14.25 1.33
CA THR A 49 -4.89 14.22 2.78
C THR A 49 -3.40 14.13 3.09
N PRO A 50 -2.67 15.26 3.16
CA PRO A 50 -1.21 15.28 3.33
C PRO A 50 -0.70 14.57 4.60
N GLU A 51 -1.52 14.52 5.66
CA GLU A 51 -1.21 13.83 6.91
C GLU A 51 -0.89 12.35 6.69
N LEU A 52 -1.52 11.71 5.70
CA LEU A 52 -1.24 10.31 5.32
C LEU A 52 0.15 10.12 4.72
N ARG A 53 0.78 11.22 4.22
CA ARG A 53 2.15 11.26 3.69
C ARG A 53 3.14 11.92 4.65
N ARG A 54 2.71 12.29 5.86
CA ARG A 54 3.56 12.95 6.86
C ARG A 54 4.17 11.92 7.80
N ALA A 55 5.40 12.14 8.23
CA ALA A 55 6.07 11.31 9.21
C ALA A 55 6.62 12.13 10.36
N TYR A 56 6.51 11.60 11.57
CA TYR A 56 7.28 12.09 12.71
C TYR A 56 8.67 11.46 12.68
N VAL A 57 9.69 12.28 12.57
CA VAL A 57 11.11 11.87 12.55
C VAL A 57 11.88 12.56 13.68
N LYS A 58 12.88 11.85 14.22
CA LYS A 58 13.60 12.32 15.42
C LYS A 58 14.92 13.03 15.11
N PHE A 59 15.49 12.82 13.92
CA PHE A 59 16.80 13.37 13.60
C PHE A 59 16.72 14.47 12.52
N PRO A 60 17.50 15.57 12.64
CA PRO A 60 18.45 15.92 13.71
C PRO A 60 17.76 16.36 15.01
N ARG A 61 16.52 16.79 14.94
CA ARG A 61 15.62 17.12 16.04
C ARG A 61 14.20 16.64 15.71
N PRO A 62 13.33 16.40 16.69
CA PRO A 62 11.96 15.99 16.45
C PRO A 62 11.22 16.99 15.56
N HIS A 63 10.68 16.51 14.42
CA HIS A 63 9.87 17.32 13.50
C HIS A 63 8.96 16.44 12.65
N PHE A 64 7.99 17.08 12.02
CA PHE A 64 7.18 16.46 10.96
C PHE A 64 7.83 16.67 9.60
N TYR A 65 7.85 15.63 8.80
CA TYR A 65 8.30 15.69 7.41
C TYR A 65 7.19 15.18 6.50
N GLU A 66 6.80 16.01 5.52
CA GLU A 66 5.82 15.66 4.51
C GLU A 66 6.50 15.20 3.23
N TYR A 67 6.11 14.02 2.76
CA TYR A 67 6.67 13.46 1.52
C TYR A 67 5.91 14.01 0.32
N PRO A 68 6.63 14.35 -0.78
CA PRO A 68 6.00 14.89 -1.99
C PRO A 68 5.16 13.85 -2.74
N LEU A 69 5.42 12.56 -2.50
CA LEU A 69 4.74 11.42 -3.13
C LEU A 69 4.47 10.33 -2.12
N SER A 70 3.39 9.59 -2.36
CA SER A 70 3.14 8.34 -1.67
C SER A 70 4.13 7.27 -2.09
N VAL A 71 4.57 6.46 -1.13
CA VAL A 71 5.39 5.27 -1.37
C VAL A 71 4.78 4.13 -0.57
N ALA A 72 4.14 3.22 -1.26
CA ALA A 72 3.56 2.03 -0.65
C ALA A 72 4.65 1.01 -0.31
N SER A 73 4.60 0.45 0.89
CA SER A 73 5.37 -0.73 1.30
C SER A 73 4.41 -1.92 1.36
N VAL A 74 4.44 -2.75 0.32
CA VAL A 74 3.49 -3.87 0.16
C VAL A 74 4.10 -5.15 0.71
N ALA A 75 3.37 -5.82 1.59
CA ALA A 75 3.76 -7.10 2.16
C ALA A 75 3.44 -8.24 1.16
N HIS A 76 4.44 -9.05 0.85
CA HIS A 76 4.33 -10.24 -0.01
C HIS A 76 4.80 -11.46 0.78
N GLU A 77 3.91 -12.44 0.93
CA GLU A 77 4.30 -13.76 1.40
C GLU A 77 5.01 -14.50 0.25
N ARG A 78 6.21 -14.99 0.51
CA ARG A 78 7.04 -15.70 -0.46
C ARG A 78 7.66 -16.94 0.19
N GLU A 79 8.01 -17.89 -0.62
CA GLU A 79 8.84 -19.01 -0.20
C GLU A 79 10.31 -18.74 -0.57
N HIS A 80 11.21 -18.97 0.36
CA HIS A 80 12.65 -18.82 0.19
C HIS A 80 13.40 -19.82 1.06
N GLU A 81 14.24 -20.64 0.44
CA GLU A 81 15.02 -21.70 1.12
C GLU A 81 14.15 -22.67 1.94
N GLY A 82 12.94 -22.99 1.44
CA GLY A 82 11.99 -23.89 2.10
C GLY A 82 11.17 -23.27 3.23
N GLU A 83 11.33 -21.97 3.50
CA GLU A 83 10.56 -21.25 4.53
C GLU A 83 9.62 -20.20 3.91
N ARG A 84 8.46 -20.01 4.56
CA ARG A 84 7.56 -18.90 4.23
C ARG A 84 8.03 -17.64 4.90
N VAL A 85 8.33 -16.62 4.11
CA VAL A 85 8.83 -15.31 4.56
C VAL A 85 7.96 -14.19 4.04
N VAL A 86 7.77 -13.14 4.83
CA VAL A 86 7.10 -11.92 4.39
C VAL A 86 8.15 -10.89 3.98
N LEU A 87 8.15 -10.53 2.71
CA LEU A 87 9.06 -9.55 2.12
C LEU A 87 8.29 -8.30 1.72
N LEU A 88 8.90 -7.13 1.91
CA LEU A 88 8.29 -5.85 1.59
C LEU A 88 8.81 -5.34 0.25
N GLY A 89 7.88 -5.13 -0.70
CA GLY A 89 8.13 -4.44 -1.95
C GLY A 89 7.71 -2.98 -1.87
N THR A 90 8.42 -2.07 -2.55
CA THR A 90 8.07 -0.65 -2.57
C THR A 90 7.53 -0.21 -3.92
N ILE A 91 6.40 0.51 -3.92
CA ILE A 91 5.79 1.11 -5.10
C ILE A 91 5.72 2.63 -4.88
N LYS A 92 6.43 3.38 -5.72
CA LYS A 92 6.46 4.84 -5.65
C LYS A 92 5.35 5.45 -6.48
N GLY A 93 4.61 6.38 -5.91
CA GLY A 93 3.55 7.13 -6.57
C GLY A 93 2.47 6.21 -7.14
N PRO A 94 1.83 5.32 -6.35
CA PRO A 94 0.79 4.43 -6.87
C PRO A 94 -0.36 5.21 -7.52
N GLU A 95 -0.64 6.42 -7.04
CA GLU A 95 -1.63 7.35 -7.60
C GLU A 95 -1.34 7.79 -9.03
N ARG A 96 -0.07 7.82 -9.43
CA ARG A 96 0.39 8.28 -10.76
C ARG A 96 0.50 7.16 -11.79
N ARG A 97 0.28 5.91 -11.39
CA ARG A 97 0.43 4.74 -12.24
C ARG A 97 -0.93 4.28 -12.73
N SER A 98 -0.96 3.74 -13.93
CA SER A 98 -2.17 3.07 -14.43
C SER A 98 -2.46 1.78 -13.64
N ILE A 99 -3.72 1.34 -13.63
CA ILE A 99 -4.10 0.06 -13.02
C ILE A 99 -3.33 -1.11 -13.65
N PRO A 100 -3.18 -1.22 -14.99
CA PRO A 100 -2.35 -2.27 -15.61
C PRO A 100 -0.89 -2.25 -15.15
N ASP A 101 -0.25 -1.07 -15.03
CA ASP A 101 1.13 -0.98 -14.55
C ASP A 101 1.28 -1.50 -13.12
N LEU A 102 0.36 -1.09 -12.24
CA LEU A 102 0.34 -1.59 -10.86
C LEU A 102 0.11 -3.10 -10.80
N GLN A 103 -0.79 -3.62 -11.65
CA GLN A 103 -1.05 -5.06 -11.76
C GLN A 103 0.20 -5.83 -12.19
N ALA A 104 0.93 -5.32 -13.20
CA ALA A 104 2.19 -5.91 -13.64
C ALA A 104 3.26 -5.88 -12.54
N MET A 105 3.38 -4.77 -11.80
CA MET A 105 4.35 -4.66 -10.69
C MET A 105 4.04 -5.63 -9.55
N ILE A 106 2.79 -5.75 -9.14
CA ILE A 106 2.36 -6.68 -8.09
C ILE A 106 2.51 -8.12 -8.56
N GLY A 107 2.14 -8.42 -9.81
CA GLY A 107 2.34 -9.73 -10.44
C GLY A 107 3.81 -10.14 -10.45
N ALA A 108 4.69 -9.24 -10.89
CA ALA A 108 6.14 -9.47 -10.90
C ALA A 108 6.70 -9.73 -9.48
N ALA A 109 6.22 -8.99 -8.48
CA ALA A 109 6.63 -9.20 -7.08
C ALA A 109 6.17 -10.56 -6.53
N ARG A 110 5.08 -11.12 -7.05
CA ARG A 110 4.55 -12.43 -6.66
C ARG A 110 5.21 -13.61 -7.39
N SER A 111 5.53 -13.46 -8.69
CA SER A 111 5.93 -14.57 -9.56
C SER A 111 7.44 -14.68 -9.76
N ARG A 112 8.19 -13.56 -9.83
CA ARG A 112 9.64 -13.59 -10.09
C ARG A 112 10.41 -14.23 -8.94
N PRO A 113 11.56 -14.89 -9.21
CA PRO A 113 12.42 -15.39 -8.16
C PRO A 113 12.80 -14.32 -7.14
N VAL A 114 12.80 -14.69 -5.84
CA VAL A 114 13.02 -13.75 -4.73
C VAL A 114 14.32 -12.96 -4.89
N LEU A 115 15.39 -13.62 -5.33
CA LEU A 115 16.71 -13.01 -5.48
C LEU A 115 16.84 -12.07 -6.71
N GLU A 116 15.93 -12.14 -7.66
CA GLU A 116 15.90 -11.22 -8.80
C GLU A 116 15.29 -9.87 -8.42
N ILE A 117 14.41 -9.85 -7.41
CA ILE A 117 13.77 -8.63 -6.93
C ILE A 117 14.74 -7.89 -6.01
N LYS A 118 15.16 -6.70 -6.42
CA LYS A 118 16.18 -5.90 -5.75
C LYS A 118 15.86 -5.60 -4.29
N GLU A 119 14.60 -5.28 -4.00
CA GLU A 119 14.12 -4.97 -2.65
C GLU A 119 14.21 -6.21 -1.75
N PHE A 120 13.77 -7.36 -2.24
CA PHE A 120 13.79 -8.62 -1.50
C PHE A 120 15.21 -9.09 -1.22
N ARG A 121 16.08 -9.05 -2.25
CA ARG A 121 17.50 -9.36 -2.09
C ARG A 121 18.19 -8.44 -1.06
N ARG A 122 17.84 -7.15 -1.03
CA ARG A 122 18.35 -6.21 -0.02
C ARG A 122 17.86 -6.55 1.37
N ALA A 123 16.58 -6.90 1.53
CA ALA A 123 16.01 -7.31 2.81
C ALA A 123 16.69 -8.57 3.37
N LEU A 124 16.92 -9.57 2.54
CA LEU A 124 17.63 -10.79 2.92
C LEU A 124 19.10 -10.52 3.30
N LYS A 125 19.82 -9.70 2.52
CA LYS A 125 21.19 -9.28 2.87
C LYS A 125 21.23 -8.52 4.20
N PHE A 126 20.26 -7.62 4.40
CA PHE A 126 20.13 -6.86 5.65
C PHE A 126 19.87 -7.78 6.84
N ALA A 127 19.03 -8.81 6.70
CA ALA A 127 18.73 -9.76 7.77
C ALA A 127 19.97 -10.54 8.24
N ARG A 128 20.98 -10.74 7.37
CA ARG A 128 22.26 -11.41 7.67
C ARG A 128 23.28 -10.52 8.40
N LEU A 129 23.03 -9.22 8.52
CA LEU A 129 23.95 -8.31 9.23
C LEU A 129 23.95 -8.55 10.74
N PRO A 130 25.11 -8.33 11.44
CA PRO A 130 25.16 -8.36 12.89
C PRO A 130 24.13 -7.47 13.55
N GLY A 131 23.57 -7.88 14.69
CA GLY A 131 22.49 -7.21 15.39
C GLY A 131 22.71 -5.71 15.62
N PRO A 132 23.86 -5.26 16.16
CA PRO A 132 24.15 -3.83 16.36
C PRO A 132 24.16 -3.01 15.06
N VAL A 133 24.75 -3.53 13.99
CA VAL A 133 24.80 -2.88 12.67
C VAL A 133 23.39 -2.75 12.11
N ARG A 134 22.60 -3.83 12.17
CA ARG A 134 21.22 -3.84 11.74
C ARG A 134 20.37 -2.85 12.52
N TRP A 135 20.57 -2.75 13.83
CA TRP A 135 19.88 -1.78 14.66
C TRP A 135 20.21 -0.34 14.26
N LEU A 136 21.51 -0.02 14.08
CA LEU A 136 21.96 1.32 13.66
C LEU A 136 21.40 1.73 12.30
N LEU A 137 21.48 0.82 11.30
CA LEU A 137 20.94 1.08 9.96
C LEU A 137 19.42 1.27 9.97
N MET A 138 18.69 0.48 10.76
CA MET A 138 17.25 0.67 10.96
C MET A 138 16.94 1.99 11.63
N TRP A 139 17.70 2.38 12.65
CA TRP A 139 17.51 3.65 13.34
C TRP A 139 17.74 4.83 12.40
N LEU A 140 18.84 4.85 11.67
CA LEU A 140 19.14 5.88 10.67
C LEU A 140 18.06 5.91 9.57
N GLY A 141 17.72 4.74 9.05
CA GLY A 141 16.72 4.62 7.98
C GLY A 141 15.33 5.10 8.37
N LEU A 142 14.93 4.94 9.63
CA LEU A 142 13.60 5.36 10.10
C LEU A 142 13.56 6.82 10.63
N ASN A 143 14.69 7.35 11.09
CA ASN A 143 14.74 8.69 11.71
C ASN A 143 15.29 9.79 10.78
N ILE A 144 15.84 9.42 9.62
CA ILE A 144 16.20 10.38 8.57
C ILE A 144 15.08 10.36 7.53
N ALA A 145 14.35 11.48 7.40
CA ALA A 145 13.12 11.56 6.59
C ALA A 145 13.28 11.01 5.15
N ARG A 146 14.31 11.47 4.42
CA ARG A 146 14.56 11.02 3.04
C ARG A 146 14.88 9.54 2.95
N GLN A 147 15.63 8.98 3.91
CA GLN A 147 15.96 7.55 3.95
C GLN A 147 14.73 6.70 4.27
N ARG A 148 13.88 7.18 5.18
CA ARG A 148 12.62 6.50 5.53
C ARG A 148 11.71 6.34 4.31
N GLY A 149 11.40 7.43 3.60
CA GLY A 149 10.58 7.35 2.38
C GLY A 149 11.20 6.50 1.28
N ARG A 150 12.54 6.53 1.14
CA ARG A 150 13.26 5.80 0.10
C ARG A 150 13.30 4.28 0.33
N HIS A 151 13.46 3.85 1.59
CA HIS A 151 13.73 2.44 1.93
C HIS A 151 12.54 1.71 2.56
N PHE A 152 11.68 2.44 3.26
CA PHE A 152 10.55 1.84 3.98
C PHE A 152 9.20 2.27 3.42
N GLY A 153 9.12 3.43 2.77
CA GLY A 153 7.88 3.98 2.25
C GLY A 153 7.22 4.99 3.19
N THR A 154 6.04 5.47 2.78
CA THR A 154 5.21 6.41 3.56
C THR A 154 4.10 5.70 4.30
N PHE A 155 3.56 4.62 3.71
CA PHE A 155 2.55 3.76 4.31
C PHE A 155 2.82 2.29 4.02
N GLN A 156 2.33 1.43 4.87
CA GLN A 156 2.37 -0.01 4.68
C GLN A 156 1.01 -0.52 4.21
N PHE A 157 1.05 -1.51 3.34
CA PHE A 157 -0.12 -2.21 2.86
C PHE A 157 0.04 -3.70 3.17
N SER A 158 -0.87 -4.24 3.98
CA SER A 158 -0.81 -5.64 4.41
C SER A 158 -2.22 -6.21 4.48
N VAL A 159 -2.49 -7.25 3.73
CA VAL A 159 -3.83 -7.82 3.58
C VAL A 159 -3.76 -9.33 3.63
N TYR A 160 -4.68 -9.93 4.36
CA TYR A 160 -4.87 -11.38 4.52
C TYR A 160 -6.24 -11.85 4.02
N SER A 161 -7.01 -10.98 3.37
CA SER A 161 -8.38 -11.27 2.90
C SER A 161 -8.45 -12.48 1.97
N GLY A 162 -7.41 -12.73 1.18
CA GLY A 162 -7.33 -13.93 0.33
C GLY A 162 -7.23 -15.25 1.10
N LEU A 163 -6.95 -15.21 2.40
CA LEU A 163 -6.94 -16.36 3.32
C LEU A 163 -8.20 -16.40 4.21
N GLY A 164 -9.19 -15.52 3.95
CA GLY A 164 -10.39 -15.39 4.79
C GLY A 164 -10.12 -14.83 6.18
N ALA A 165 -8.95 -14.21 6.40
CA ALA A 165 -8.52 -13.69 7.70
C ALA A 165 -8.34 -12.17 7.67
N GLU A 166 -8.46 -11.57 8.84
CA GLU A 166 -8.28 -10.14 9.06
C GLU A 166 -7.27 -9.88 10.18
N SER A 167 -6.55 -8.77 10.09
CA SER A 167 -5.67 -8.30 11.15
C SER A 167 -6.17 -6.97 11.70
N PHE A 168 -6.38 -6.88 13.01
CA PHE A 168 -6.93 -5.68 13.63
C PHE A 168 -5.87 -4.62 13.95
N ASN A 169 -4.67 -5.03 14.35
CA ASN A 169 -3.64 -4.10 14.81
C ASN A 169 -2.22 -4.55 14.42
N PRO A 170 -1.93 -4.68 13.12
CA PRO A 170 -0.60 -5.04 12.67
C PRO A 170 0.41 -3.93 13.00
N LEU A 171 1.63 -4.35 13.36
CA LEU A 171 2.71 -3.42 13.71
C LEU A 171 3.47 -2.97 12.46
N THR A 172 3.66 -1.65 12.34
CA THR A 172 4.50 -1.05 11.30
C THR A 172 5.36 0.09 11.88
N PRO A 173 6.56 0.38 11.42
CA PRO A 173 7.29 1.59 11.81
C PRO A 173 6.84 2.83 11.02
N LEU A 174 5.94 2.68 10.04
CA LEU A 174 5.48 3.77 9.18
C LEU A 174 4.31 4.54 9.82
N THR A 175 3.95 5.66 9.24
CA THR A 175 2.90 6.52 9.77
C THR A 175 1.54 5.87 9.70
N THR A 176 1.25 5.20 8.59
CA THR A 176 -0.02 4.51 8.40
C THR A 176 0.20 3.08 7.89
N LEU A 177 -0.79 2.22 8.17
CA LEU A 177 -0.94 0.92 7.57
C LEU A 177 -2.39 0.77 7.12
N LEU A 178 -2.57 0.49 5.84
CA LEU A 178 -3.87 0.16 5.26
C LEU A 178 -4.05 -1.36 5.29
N ASN A 179 -5.22 -1.77 5.77
CA ASN A 179 -5.68 -3.14 5.79
C ASN A 179 -7.15 -3.20 5.40
N TYR A 180 -7.59 -4.26 4.75
CA TYR A 180 -9.00 -4.53 4.48
C TYR A 180 -9.29 -6.02 4.63
N GLY A 181 -10.54 -6.31 5.02
CA GLY A 181 -11.06 -7.65 5.18
C GLY A 181 -11.54 -8.30 3.87
N PRO A 182 -12.18 -9.46 3.96
CA PRO A 182 -12.88 -10.06 2.83
C PRO A 182 -13.95 -9.12 2.29
N ILE A 183 -14.14 -9.12 0.98
CA ILE A 183 -15.17 -8.36 0.29
C ILE A 183 -16.30 -9.34 -0.01
N ASP A 184 -17.50 -9.03 0.45
CA ASP A 184 -18.67 -9.86 0.22
C ASP A 184 -19.27 -9.68 -1.19
N ASP A 185 -20.30 -10.48 -1.50
CA ASP A 185 -20.96 -10.47 -2.80
C ASP A 185 -21.73 -9.16 -3.08
N ASP A 186 -22.06 -8.39 -2.05
CA ASP A 186 -22.69 -7.07 -2.13
C ASP A 186 -21.66 -5.95 -2.26
N GLY A 187 -20.37 -6.25 -2.15
CA GLY A 187 -19.27 -5.30 -2.17
C GLY A 187 -19.00 -4.62 -0.83
N LYS A 188 -19.53 -5.13 0.28
CA LYS A 188 -19.21 -4.62 1.61
C LYS A 188 -17.86 -5.15 2.06
N VAL A 189 -17.09 -4.28 2.71
CA VAL A 189 -15.74 -4.59 3.18
C VAL A 189 -15.39 -3.72 4.38
N ASP A 190 -14.78 -4.33 5.38
CA ASP A 190 -14.18 -3.60 6.50
C ASP A 190 -12.79 -3.10 6.12
N VAL A 191 -12.64 -1.78 6.10
CA VAL A 191 -11.37 -1.11 5.78
C VAL A 191 -10.83 -0.44 7.03
N ARG A 192 -9.54 -0.64 7.30
CA ARG A 192 -8.85 -0.14 8.49
C ARG A 192 -7.64 0.69 8.11
N ILE A 193 -7.50 1.82 8.78
CA ILE A 193 -6.26 2.59 8.79
C ILE A 193 -5.71 2.56 10.22
N ILE A 194 -4.56 1.93 10.38
CA ILE A 194 -3.78 1.96 11.61
C ILE A 194 -2.78 3.09 11.46
N TYR A 195 -2.76 4.04 12.40
CA TYR A 195 -1.98 5.26 12.22
C TYR A 195 -1.20 5.66 13.49
N ASP A 196 -0.18 6.49 13.31
CA ASP A 196 0.62 7.10 14.36
C ASP A 196 -0.11 8.34 14.90
N HIS A 197 -0.63 8.24 16.14
CA HIS A 197 -1.43 9.31 16.77
C HIS A 197 -0.63 10.59 17.04
N ARG A 198 0.69 10.58 16.89
CA ARG A 198 1.50 11.80 16.93
C ARG A 198 1.35 12.67 15.68
N VAL A 199 0.93 12.07 14.56
CA VAL A 199 0.86 12.72 13.24
C VAL A 199 -0.55 13.19 12.93
N MET A 200 -1.57 12.44 13.32
CA MET A 200 -2.98 12.76 13.04
C MET A 200 -3.88 12.22 14.13
N ASP A 201 -5.11 12.69 14.18
CA ASP A 201 -6.13 12.23 15.11
C ASP A 201 -7.19 11.33 14.44
N GLY A 202 -8.04 10.72 15.26
CA GLY A 202 -9.07 9.78 14.80
C GLY A 202 -10.12 10.42 13.90
N ALA A 203 -10.46 11.70 14.12
CA ALA A 203 -11.43 12.40 13.30
C ALA A 203 -10.92 12.64 11.88
N ASN A 204 -9.61 12.94 11.73
CA ASN A 204 -8.98 13.07 10.42
C ASN A 204 -9.00 11.74 9.67
N VAL A 205 -8.67 10.63 10.35
CA VAL A 205 -8.68 9.29 9.73
C VAL A 205 -10.11 8.85 9.40
N ALA A 206 -11.10 9.15 10.23
CA ALA A 206 -12.49 8.83 9.96
C ALA A 206 -13.00 9.57 8.70
N ARG A 207 -12.71 10.86 8.55
CA ARG A 207 -13.02 11.63 7.32
C ARG A 207 -12.28 11.06 6.11
N ALA A 208 -11.01 10.70 6.26
CA ALA A 208 -10.23 10.08 5.20
C ALA A 208 -10.84 8.74 4.74
N LEU A 209 -11.37 7.91 5.65
CA LEU A 209 -12.06 6.67 5.27
C LEU A 209 -13.38 6.92 4.52
N VAL A 210 -14.13 7.98 4.86
CA VAL A 210 -15.31 8.38 4.09
C VAL A 210 -14.91 8.76 2.67
N ARG A 211 -13.93 9.66 2.54
CA ARG A 211 -13.43 10.09 1.22
C ARG A 211 -12.83 8.92 0.42
N PHE A 212 -12.20 7.97 1.10
CA PHE A 212 -11.65 6.78 0.47
C PHE A 212 -12.72 5.92 -0.21
N GLU A 213 -13.87 5.73 0.46
CA GLU A 213 -15.02 5.02 -0.13
C GLU A 213 -15.53 5.74 -1.39
N GLU A 214 -15.60 7.08 -1.37
CA GLU A 214 -15.97 7.88 -2.54
C GLU A 214 -14.98 7.71 -3.70
N ILE A 215 -13.67 7.80 -3.44
CA ILE A 215 -12.60 7.58 -4.43
C ILE A 215 -12.73 6.18 -5.06
N MET A 216 -12.96 5.16 -4.25
CA MET A 216 -13.08 3.78 -4.75
C MET A 216 -14.30 3.61 -5.66
N ASN A 217 -15.45 4.17 -5.30
CA ASN A 217 -16.68 4.08 -6.11
C ASN A 217 -16.75 5.10 -7.26
N GLY A 218 -15.97 6.17 -7.21
CA GLY A 218 -15.88 7.22 -8.23
C GLY A 218 -14.67 7.00 -9.14
N GLU A 219 -13.55 7.61 -8.77
CA GLU A 219 -12.35 7.72 -9.61
C GLU A 219 -11.78 6.34 -10.01
N ILE A 220 -11.71 5.41 -9.06
CA ILE A 220 -11.20 4.06 -9.34
C ILE A 220 -12.19 3.26 -10.19
N ALA A 221 -13.48 3.32 -9.89
CA ALA A 221 -14.50 2.64 -10.69
C ALA A 221 -14.55 3.17 -12.13
N MET A 222 -14.41 4.50 -12.33
CA MET A 222 -14.33 5.11 -13.66
C MET A 222 -13.09 4.64 -14.43
N GLU A 223 -11.92 4.61 -13.80
CA GLU A 223 -10.69 4.11 -14.44
C GLU A 223 -10.83 2.63 -14.82
N VAL A 224 -11.41 1.81 -13.96
CA VAL A 224 -11.67 0.39 -14.24
C VAL A 224 -12.60 0.23 -15.43
N ASN A 225 -13.70 0.99 -15.53
CA ASN A 225 -14.60 0.96 -16.69
C ASN A 225 -13.89 1.37 -17.99
N GLY A 226 -12.96 2.33 -17.90
CA GLY A 226 -12.16 2.78 -19.06
C GLY A 226 -11.19 1.71 -19.60
N LEU A 227 -10.79 0.71 -18.79
CA LEU A 227 -9.92 -0.37 -19.27
C LEU A 227 -10.58 -1.20 -20.37
N GLY A 228 -11.87 -1.49 -20.25
CA GLY A 228 -12.63 -2.23 -21.26
C GLY A 228 -12.70 -1.50 -22.61
N LEU A 229 -12.79 -0.18 -22.58
CA LEU A 229 -12.83 0.66 -23.80
C LEU A 229 -11.48 0.71 -24.51
N ALA A 230 -10.38 0.76 -23.77
CA ALA A 230 -9.02 0.77 -24.31
C ALA A 230 -8.64 -0.56 -25.00
N GLY A 231 -9.17 -1.69 -24.52
CA GLY A 231 -8.98 -3.02 -25.11
C GLY A 231 -9.86 -3.28 -26.35
N ALA A 232 -10.90 -2.46 -26.57
CA ALA A 232 -11.84 -2.60 -27.67
C ALA A 232 -11.46 -1.81 -28.94
N VAL A 233 -10.33 -1.07 -28.94
CA VAL A 233 -9.84 -0.39 -30.16
C VAL A 233 -9.27 -1.44 -31.10
N PRO A 234 -9.87 -1.66 -32.30
CA PRO A 234 -9.39 -2.67 -33.24
C PRO A 234 -7.96 -2.38 -33.67
N GLU A 235 -7.16 -3.42 -33.84
CA GLU A 235 -5.77 -3.43 -34.31
C GLU A 235 -5.56 -2.72 -35.65
N ALA A 236 -6.64 -2.42 -36.38
CA ALA A 236 -6.64 -1.79 -37.71
C ALA A 236 -6.14 -0.32 -37.73
N VAL A 237 -5.95 0.34 -36.58
CA VAL A 237 -5.47 1.74 -36.52
C VAL A 237 -3.96 1.82 -36.21
N ARG A 238 -3.32 0.72 -35.86
CA ARG A 238 -1.88 0.71 -35.52
C ARG A 238 -0.91 0.54 -36.68
N THR A 239 -1.42 0.30 -37.89
CA THR A 239 -0.59 0.08 -39.09
C THR A 239 -0.61 1.23 -40.11
N ALA A 240 -1.19 2.38 -39.81
CA ALA A 240 -1.19 3.58 -40.64
C ALA A 240 -0.54 4.75 -39.88
N GLY A 241 0.77 4.69 -39.75
CA GLY A 241 1.59 5.76 -39.19
C GLY A 241 3.05 5.50 -39.49
#